data_9cbbf95c3a905c124ea7e88b0b58e274
#
_entry.id   9cbbf95c3a905c124ea7e88b0b58e274
#
_cell.length_a   1.000
_cell.length_b   1.000
_cell.length_c   1.000
_cell.angle_alpha   90.00
_cell.angle_beta   90.00
_cell.angle_gamma   90.00
#
_symmetry.space_group_name_H-M   'P 1'
#
loop_
_entity.id
_entity.type
_entity.pdbx_description
1 polymer ?
#
loop_
_entity_poly.entity_id
_entity_poly.type
_entity_poly.pdbx_seq_one_letter_code
_entity_poly.pdbx_strand_id
1 'polypeptide(L)' 'MKIGIIGCGFIGTALKVWLKENNPNVETFVSDPPKGMNDDISNCDAYFI' A
#
# COMPACT_ATOMS: atom_id res chain seq x y z
N MET A 1 -10.14 -7.27 0.56
CA MET A 1 -8.81 -7.48 1.13
C MET A 1 -8.09 -6.15 1.24
N LYS A 2 -7.44 -5.92 2.36
CA LYS A 2 -6.70 -4.68 2.62
C LYS A 2 -5.22 -4.98 2.71
N ILE A 3 -4.41 -4.24 1.98
CA ILE A 3 -2.96 -4.39 1.95
C ILE A 3 -2.29 -3.10 2.40
N GLY A 4 -1.43 -3.22 3.42
CA GLY A 4 -0.64 -2.11 3.91
C GLY A 4 0.75 -2.11 3.27
N ILE A 5 1.18 -0.96 2.79
CA ILE A 5 2.50 -0.78 2.18
C ILE A 5 3.30 0.17 3.07
N ILE A 6 4.42 -0.31 3.58
CA ILE A 6 5.31 0.48 4.43
C ILE A 6 6.51 0.91 3.60
N GLY A 7 6.62 2.20 3.36
CA GLY A 7 7.65 2.74 2.48
C GLY A 7 7.22 2.69 1.02
N CYS A 8 6.97 3.86 0.42
CA CYS A 8 6.50 3.96 -0.97
C CYS A 8 7.64 4.44 -1.89
N GLY A 9 8.64 3.55 -2.09
CA GLY A 9 9.68 3.75 -3.09
C GLY A 9 9.23 3.27 -4.46
N PHE A 10 10.19 2.98 -5.35
CA PHE A 10 9.87 2.47 -6.69
C PHE A 10 9.07 1.17 -6.64
N ILE A 11 9.48 0.24 -5.79
CA ILE A 11 8.82 -1.07 -5.66
C ILE A 11 7.43 -0.91 -5.07
N GLY A 12 7.30 -0.10 -4.02
CA GLY A 12 6.01 0.14 -3.39
C GLY A 12 5.01 0.81 -4.32
N THR A 13 5.47 1.78 -5.11
CA THR A 13 4.63 2.45 -6.10
C THR A 13 4.19 1.50 -7.20
N ALA A 14 5.12 0.70 -7.72
CA ALA A 14 4.82 -0.28 -8.75
C ALA A 14 3.82 -1.33 -8.24
N LEU A 15 4.00 -1.80 -7.02
CA LEU A 15 3.09 -2.75 -6.39
C LEU A 15 1.69 -2.18 -6.26
N LYS A 16 1.57 -0.94 -5.81
CA LYS A 16 0.29 -0.27 -5.66
C LYS A 16 -0.46 -0.17 -7.00
N VAL A 17 0.24 0.24 -8.05
CA VAL A 17 -0.34 0.34 -9.39
C VAL A 17 -0.75 -1.03 -9.90
N TRP A 18 0.13 -2.02 -9.75
CA TRP A 18 -0.14 -3.38 -10.20
C TRP A 18 -1.37 -3.98 -9.51
N LEU A 19 -1.47 -3.83 -8.20
CA LEU A 19 -2.60 -4.33 -7.44
C LEU A 19 -3.91 -3.66 -7.88
N LYS A 20 -3.87 -2.35 -8.09
CA LYS A 20 -5.04 -1.60 -8.52
C LYS A 20 -5.56 -2.06 -9.88
N GLU A 21 -4.66 -2.38 -10.81
CA GLU A 21 -5.03 -2.81 -12.16
C GLU A 21 -5.46 -4.27 -12.22
N ASN A 22 -4.81 -5.15 -11.46
CA ASN A 22 -5.05 -6.59 -11.54
C ASN A 22 -6.03 -7.11 -10.48
N ASN A 23 -6.23 -6.37 -9.40
CA ASN A 23 -7.10 -6.78 -8.29
C ASN A 23 -7.92 -5.58 -7.81
N PRO A 24 -8.94 -5.17 -8.57
CA PRO A 24 -9.72 -3.97 -8.23
C PRO A 24 -10.46 -4.05 -6.90
N ASN A 25 -10.63 -5.24 -6.36
CA ASN A 25 -11.27 -5.44 -5.05
C ASN A 25 -10.31 -5.30 -3.89
N VAL A 26 -9.02 -5.10 -4.15
CA VAL A 26 -8.01 -4.92 -3.11
C VAL A 26 -7.88 -3.44 -2.79
N GLU A 27 -7.99 -3.11 -1.51
CA GLU A 27 -7.73 -1.75 -1.02
C GLU A 27 -6.27 -1.66 -0.59
N THR A 28 -5.59 -0.60 -0.99
CA THR A 28 -4.19 -0.37 -0.61
C THR A 28 -4.08 0.84 0.30
N PHE A 29 -3.26 0.72 1.34
CA PHE A 29 -2.99 1.79 2.30
C PHE A 29 -1.47 1.95 2.39
N VAL A 30 -1.00 3.19 2.36
CA VAL A 30 0.43 3.48 2.34
C VAL A 30 0.83 4.27 3.58
N SER A 31 1.87 3.80 4.25
CA SER A 31 2.49 4.50 5.37
C SER A 31 3.93 4.85 5.00
N ASP A 32 4.15 6.11 4.62
CA ASP A 32 5.48 6.64 4.31
C ASP A 32 5.55 8.09 4.79
N PRO A 33 5.74 8.31 6.09
CA PRO A 33 5.74 9.66 6.67
C PRO A 33 6.67 10.67 5.98
N PRO A 34 7.89 10.32 5.57
CA PRO A 34 8.75 11.27 4.86
C PRO A 34 8.16 11.79 3.56
N LYS A 35 7.24 11.07 2.96
CA LYS A 35 6.54 11.48 1.73
C LYS A 35 5.14 12.03 1.99
N GLY A 36 4.77 12.20 3.25
CA GLY A 36 3.45 12.67 3.63
C GLY A 36 2.33 11.66 3.48
N MET A 37 2.67 10.38 3.34
CA MET A 37 1.69 9.30 3.21
C MET A 37 1.47 8.64 4.56
N ASN A 38 0.36 8.94 5.21
CA ASN A 38 0.08 8.52 6.58
C ASN A 38 -1.26 7.78 6.70
N ASP A 39 -1.50 6.82 5.83
CA ASP A 39 -2.70 6.00 5.91
C ASP A 39 -2.68 5.11 7.15
N ASP A 40 -3.85 4.83 7.70
CA ASP A 40 -3.97 3.90 8.80
C ASP A 40 -3.88 2.47 8.27
N ILE A 41 -2.79 1.79 8.58
CA ILE A 41 -2.53 0.42 8.13
C ILE A 41 -2.80 -0.61 9.21
N SER A 42 -3.39 -0.24 10.34
CA SER A 42 -3.56 -1.14 11.49
C SER A 42 -4.49 -2.32 11.23
N ASN A 43 -5.41 -2.21 10.29
CA ASN A 43 -6.39 -3.24 10.01
C ASN A 43 -6.20 -3.93 8.66
N CYS A 44 -4.98 -3.94 8.15
CA CYS A 44 -4.68 -4.59 6.88
C CYS A 44 -4.54 -6.10 7.03
N ASP A 45 -4.91 -6.84 5.98
CA ASP A 45 -4.80 -8.30 5.96
C ASP A 45 -3.37 -8.77 5.68
N ALA A 46 -2.61 -7.97 4.93
CA ALA A 46 -1.22 -8.26 4.60
C ALA A 46 -0.43 -6.97 4.53
N TYR A 47 0.89 -7.08 4.66
CA TYR A 47 1.80 -5.94 4.66
C TYR A 47 2.99 -6.20 3.76
N PHE A 48 3.42 -5.16 3.05
CA PHE A 48 4.69 -5.13 2.33
C PHE A 48 5.60 -4.09 2.98
N ILE A 49 6.84 -4.47 3.16
CA ILE A 49 7.86 -3.62 3.80
C ILE A 49 8.99 -3.35 2.85
#